data_3c68e6fc9362d9b65a98f0a7c663e6e2
#
_entry.id   3c68e6fc9362d9b65a98f0a7c663e6e2
#
_cell.length_a   1.000
_cell.length_b   1.000
_cell.length_c   1.000
_cell.angle_alpha   90.00
_cell.angle_beta   90.00
_cell.angle_gamma   90.00
#
_symmetry.space_group_name_H-M   'P 1'
#
loop_
_entity.id
_entity.type
_entity.pdbx_description
1 polymer ?
#
loop_
_entity_poly.entity_id
_entity_poly.type
_entity_poly.pdbx_seq_one_letter_code
_entity_poly.pdbx_strand_id
1 'polypeptide(L)'
;NTAGAEVAAFLAKGHVNFSDEVTLGTALSRIVNAPRPAVPEIELFGVDVPRIRRIIDSIPENGYIEPHYVQALLHAAGIPLVDEFVSNKKEEVVDFARRCGFPVVAKVVGPVHKSDVGGVVLNIKGEQHLALEFDRMMQIPDAKAIMVQPMLKGTELFIGAKYEEKFGHVVLCGLGGIFVEVLKDVSSGLAP
;
A
#
# COMPACT_ATOMS: atom_id res chain seq x y z
N ASN A 1 16.67 40.43 37.29
CA ASN A 1 16.74 39.14 36.57
C ASN A 1 18.18 38.86 36.14
N THR A 2 19.03 38.49 37.10
CA THR A 2 20.48 38.20 36.89
C THR A 2 20.75 36.85 36.19
N ALA A 3 19.75 35.98 36.10
CA ALA A 3 19.90 34.64 35.56
C ALA A 3 19.61 34.49 34.03
N GLY A 4 19.21 35.57 33.35
CA GLY A 4 18.80 35.47 31.94
C GLY A 4 19.90 35.05 30.99
N ALA A 5 21.12 35.53 31.17
CA ALA A 5 22.25 35.16 30.34
C ALA A 5 22.72 33.72 30.59
N GLU A 6 22.67 33.26 31.84
CA GLU A 6 23.04 31.90 32.24
C GLU A 6 22.02 30.87 31.74
N VAL A 7 20.71 31.20 31.81
CA VAL A 7 19.63 30.39 31.24
C VAL A 7 19.77 30.31 29.71
N ALA A 8 20.06 31.40 29.03
CA ALA A 8 20.29 31.41 27.59
C ALA A 8 21.49 30.51 27.19
N ALA A 9 22.58 30.60 27.95
CA ALA A 9 23.75 29.74 27.74
C ALA A 9 23.46 28.26 28.02
N PHE A 10 22.60 27.98 28.99
CA PHE A 10 22.15 26.61 29.31
C PHE A 10 21.29 26.01 28.16
N LEU A 11 20.33 26.79 27.66
CA LEU A 11 19.49 26.40 26.54
C LEU A 11 20.31 26.22 25.23
N ALA A 12 21.30 27.08 24.99
CA ALA A 12 22.16 26.99 23.82
C ALA A 12 23.01 25.70 23.81
N LYS A 13 23.23 25.08 24.97
CA LYS A 13 23.87 23.76 25.09
C LYS A 13 22.92 22.59 24.85
N GLY A 14 21.66 22.85 24.48
CA GLY A 14 20.64 21.82 24.24
C GLY A 14 19.96 21.28 25.51
N HIS A 15 20.18 21.92 26.66
CA HIS A 15 19.49 21.52 27.89
C HIS A 15 18.08 22.09 27.95
N VAL A 16 17.20 21.40 28.67
CA VAL A 16 15.79 21.80 28.86
C VAL A 16 15.67 22.60 30.16
N ASN A 17 15.05 23.78 30.10
CA ASN A 17 14.70 24.57 31.26
C ASN A 17 13.18 24.54 31.49
N PHE A 18 12.77 24.27 32.71
CA PHE A 18 11.36 24.31 33.10
C PHE A 18 11.10 25.62 33.88
N SER A 19 9.90 26.21 33.69
CA SER A 19 9.51 27.46 34.30
C SER A 19 9.43 27.37 35.82
N ASP A 20 9.09 26.18 36.31
CA ASP A 20 8.90 25.87 37.72
C ASP A 20 9.03 24.37 38.00
N GLU A 21 9.13 24.02 39.28
CA GLU A 21 9.28 22.65 39.75
C GLU A 21 8.04 21.78 39.51
N VAL A 22 6.84 22.38 39.47
CA VAL A 22 5.59 21.64 39.21
C VAL A 22 5.56 21.16 37.73
N THR A 23 5.96 22.05 36.83
CA THR A 23 6.09 21.70 35.39
C THR A 23 7.13 20.62 35.18
N LEU A 24 8.29 20.72 35.84
CA LEU A 24 9.31 19.68 35.82
C LEU A 24 8.78 18.35 36.37
N GLY A 25 8.15 18.40 37.57
CA GLY A 25 7.58 17.20 38.20
C GLY A 25 6.50 16.52 37.33
N THR A 26 5.65 17.34 36.71
CA THR A 26 4.64 16.82 35.78
C THR A 26 5.27 16.15 34.54
N ALA A 27 6.28 16.74 33.93
CA ALA A 27 7.00 16.19 32.80
C ALA A 27 7.68 14.87 33.18
N LEU A 28 8.40 14.85 34.29
CA LEU A 28 9.05 13.62 34.81
C LEU A 28 8.03 12.53 35.13
N SER A 29 6.92 12.88 35.77
CA SER A 29 5.84 11.91 36.08
C SER A 29 5.29 11.27 34.81
N ARG A 30 5.10 12.03 33.74
CA ARG A 30 4.65 11.49 32.42
C ARG A 30 5.66 10.54 31.81
N ILE A 31 6.95 10.82 31.94
CA ILE A 31 8.01 9.94 31.40
C ILE A 31 8.09 8.65 32.22
N VAL A 32 8.13 8.76 33.57
CA VAL A 32 8.27 7.62 34.47
C VAL A 32 7.06 6.69 34.40
N ASN A 33 5.87 7.27 34.27
CA ASN A 33 4.60 6.53 34.20
C ASN A 33 4.16 6.24 32.75
N ALA A 34 5.00 6.55 31.76
CA ALA A 34 4.67 6.19 30.37
C ALA A 34 4.55 4.66 30.26
N PRO A 35 3.43 4.16 29.70
CA PRO A 35 3.28 2.73 29.50
C PRO A 35 4.42 2.22 28.63
N ARG A 36 5.09 1.16 29.07
CA ARG A 36 6.07 0.50 28.22
C ARG A 36 5.36 -0.14 27.05
N PRO A 37 5.88 -0.03 25.82
CA PRO A 37 5.32 -0.75 24.69
C PRO A 37 5.22 -2.23 25.03
N ALA A 38 4.01 -2.77 25.00
CA ALA A 38 3.84 -4.22 24.99
C ALA A 38 4.33 -4.72 23.64
N VAL A 39 5.18 -5.73 23.63
CA VAL A 39 5.48 -6.50 22.43
C VAL A 39 4.50 -7.68 22.45
N PRO A 40 3.34 -7.58 21.77
CA PRO A 40 2.43 -8.71 21.73
C PRO A 40 3.10 -9.84 20.95
N GLU A 41 2.98 -11.07 21.44
CA GLU A 41 3.23 -12.23 20.60
C GLU A 41 2.15 -12.27 19.53
N ILE A 42 2.55 -11.98 18.28
CA ILE A 42 1.62 -11.99 17.15
C ILE A 42 1.65 -13.39 16.56
N GLU A 43 0.53 -14.08 16.69
CA GLU A 43 0.29 -15.29 15.93
C GLU A 43 -0.12 -14.92 14.50
N LEU A 44 0.73 -15.23 13.53
CA LEU A 44 0.48 -15.04 12.11
C LEU A 44 -0.22 -16.27 11.54
N PHE A 45 -1.54 -16.33 11.66
CA PHE A 45 -2.33 -17.44 11.12
C PHE A 45 -2.32 -17.44 9.59
N GLY A 46 -1.97 -18.59 8.99
CA GLY A 46 -2.01 -18.79 7.54
C GLY A 46 -0.94 -18.03 6.74
N VAL A 47 0.07 -17.47 7.41
CA VAL A 47 1.17 -16.74 6.77
C VAL A 47 2.40 -17.62 6.66
N ASP A 48 2.89 -17.86 5.43
CA ASP A 48 4.13 -18.57 5.16
C ASP A 48 5.34 -17.61 5.18
N VAL A 49 5.78 -17.24 6.39
CA VAL A 49 6.89 -16.30 6.61
C VAL A 49 8.19 -16.76 5.91
N PRO A 50 8.60 -18.05 5.98
CA PRO A 50 9.78 -18.52 5.26
C PRO A 50 9.68 -18.34 3.74
N ARG A 51 8.49 -18.55 3.17
CA ARG A 51 8.25 -18.33 1.74
C ARG A 51 8.31 -16.84 1.38
N ILE A 52 7.69 -15.96 2.19
CA ILE A 52 7.77 -14.50 2.02
C ILE A 52 9.23 -14.06 2.00
N ARG A 53 10.05 -14.52 2.95
CA ARG A 53 11.46 -14.16 3.02
C ARG A 53 12.21 -14.57 1.75
N ARG A 54 12.03 -15.81 1.29
CA ARG A 54 12.67 -16.27 0.05
C ARG A 54 12.26 -15.47 -1.18
N ILE A 55 10.98 -15.07 -1.27
CA ILE A 55 10.52 -14.22 -2.38
C ILE A 55 11.21 -12.86 -2.31
N ILE A 56 11.24 -12.20 -1.15
CA ILE A 56 11.89 -10.91 -0.97
C ILE A 56 13.38 -10.98 -1.34
N ASP A 57 14.08 -12.01 -0.88
CA ASP A 57 15.51 -12.20 -1.14
C ASP A 57 15.80 -12.50 -2.62
N SER A 58 14.80 -12.94 -3.39
CA SER A 58 14.92 -13.18 -4.84
C SER A 58 14.66 -11.95 -5.70
N ILE A 59 14.17 -10.85 -5.14
CA ILE A 59 13.90 -9.62 -5.88
C ILE A 59 15.22 -8.90 -6.16
N PRO A 60 15.57 -8.66 -7.44
CA PRO A 60 16.91 -8.20 -7.82
C PRO A 60 17.18 -6.73 -7.47
N GLU A 61 16.16 -5.90 -7.36
CA GLU A 61 16.30 -4.44 -7.20
C GLU A 61 15.31 -3.87 -6.19
N ASN A 62 15.70 -2.78 -5.54
CA ASN A 62 14.80 -1.99 -4.70
C ASN A 62 13.90 -1.10 -5.55
N GLY A 63 12.66 -0.91 -5.12
CA GLY A 63 11.69 -0.03 -5.79
C GLY A 63 10.39 -0.74 -6.11
N TYR A 64 9.84 -0.47 -7.30
CA TYR A 64 8.63 -1.16 -7.76
C TYR A 64 8.95 -2.60 -8.14
N ILE A 65 8.34 -3.53 -7.43
CA ILE A 65 8.48 -4.96 -7.71
C ILE A 65 7.50 -5.41 -8.78
N GLU A 66 7.91 -6.40 -9.57
CA GLU A 66 7.08 -6.93 -10.64
C GLU A 66 5.81 -7.62 -10.12
N PRO A 67 4.68 -7.57 -10.87
CA PRO A 67 3.40 -8.09 -10.41
C PRO A 67 3.43 -9.54 -9.94
N HIS A 68 4.23 -10.40 -10.55
CA HIS A 68 4.31 -11.81 -10.16
C HIS A 68 4.91 -12.02 -8.76
N TYR A 69 5.87 -11.17 -8.33
CA TYR A 69 6.37 -11.18 -6.95
C TYR A 69 5.31 -10.70 -5.97
N VAL A 70 4.55 -9.65 -6.34
CA VAL A 70 3.45 -9.14 -5.51
C VAL A 70 2.41 -10.23 -5.27
N GLN A 71 1.98 -10.93 -6.33
CA GLN A 71 1.05 -12.04 -6.21
C GLN A 71 1.59 -13.16 -5.33
N ALA A 72 2.85 -13.55 -5.54
CA ALA A 72 3.49 -14.59 -4.73
C ALA A 72 3.57 -14.23 -3.25
N LEU A 73 3.87 -12.95 -2.93
CA LEU A 73 3.91 -12.42 -1.56
C LEU A 73 2.51 -12.44 -0.91
N LEU A 74 1.50 -11.95 -1.62
CA LEU A 74 0.13 -11.91 -1.11
C LEU A 74 -0.44 -13.33 -0.91
N HIS A 75 -0.16 -14.26 -1.80
CA HIS A 75 -0.48 -15.68 -1.62
C HIS A 75 0.22 -16.28 -0.40
N ALA A 76 1.50 -16.00 -0.22
CA ALA A 76 2.26 -16.48 0.94
C ALA A 76 1.77 -15.84 2.26
N ALA A 77 1.20 -14.64 2.18
CA ALA A 77 0.55 -13.97 3.30
C ALA A 77 -0.89 -14.46 3.57
N GLY A 78 -1.42 -15.40 2.77
CA GLY A 78 -2.78 -15.90 2.91
C GLY A 78 -3.86 -14.90 2.47
N ILE A 79 -3.50 -13.86 1.72
CA ILE A 79 -4.42 -12.84 1.22
C ILE A 79 -5.05 -13.33 -0.08
N PRO A 80 -6.39 -13.47 -0.15
CA PRO A 80 -7.06 -13.90 -1.36
C PRO A 80 -6.92 -12.85 -2.46
N LEU A 81 -6.59 -13.31 -3.66
CA LEU A 81 -6.46 -12.48 -4.85
C LEU A 81 -7.61 -12.74 -5.81
N VAL A 82 -7.96 -11.71 -6.58
CA VAL A 82 -8.84 -11.87 -7.73
C VAL A 82 -8.08 -12.59 -8.85
N ASP A 83 -8.77 -13.47 -9.54
CA ASP A 83 -8.20 -14.09 -10.73
C ASP A 83 -7.85 -13.02 -11.76
N GLU A 84 -6.67 -13.13 -12.34
CA GLU A 84 -6.23 -12.22 -13.39
C GLU A 84 -5.47 -12.97 -14.48
N PHE A 85 -5.52 -12.41 -15.67
CA PHE A 85 -4.81 -12.93 -16.81
C PHE A 85 -4.15 -11.79 -17.57
N VAL A 86 -2.89 -11.97 -17.94
CA VAL A 86 -2.09 -10.99 -18.67
C VAL A 86 -1.60 -11.63 -19.97
N SER A 87 -1.94 -11.03 -21.10
CA SER A 87 -1.44 -11.46 -22.40
C SER A 87 -1.35 -10.30 -23.39
N ASN A 88 -0.47 -10.42 -24.36
CA ASN A 88 -0.39 -9.55 -25.53
C ASN A 88 -1.15 -10.13 -26.75
N LYS A 89 -1.84 -11.25 -26.56
CA LYS A 89 -2.68 -11.88 -27.59
C LYS A 89 -4.14 -11.73 -27.24
N LYS A 90 -4.87 -11.10 -28.15
CA LYS A 90 -6.29 -10.77 -27.98
C LYS A 90 -7.16 -12.00 -27.70
N GLU A 91 -6.93 -13.06 -28.44
CA GLU A 91 -7.70 -14.31 -28.33
C GLU A 91 -7.59 -14.91 -26.91
N GLU A 92 -6.39 -14.94 -26.36
CA GLU A 92 -6.13 -15.47 -25.02
C GLU A 92 -6.86 -14.65 -23.94
N VAL A 93 -6.84 -13.32 -24.09
CA VAL A 93 -7.51 -12.38 -23.18
C VAL A 93 -9.04 -12.55 -23.24
N VAL A 94 -9.60 -12.68 -24.45
CA VAL A 94 -11.03 -12.90 -24.66
C VAL A 94 -11.46 -14.27 -24.11
N ASP A 95 -10.67 -15.31 -24.33
CA ASP A 95 -10.95 -16.65 -23.81
C ASP A 95 -10.93 -16.70 -22.28
N PHE A 96 -10.00 -15.99 -21.65
CA PHE A 96 -10.00 -15.85 -20.20
C PHE A 96 -11.28 -15.14 -19.70
N ALA A 97 -11.63 -14.01 -20.30
CA ALA A 97 -12.82 -13.25 -19.94
C ALA A 97 -14.12 -14.06 -20.11
N ARG A 98 -14.19 -14.90 -21.14
CA ARG A 98 -15.32 -15.83 -21.35
C ARG A 98 -15.43 -16.85 -20.22
N ARG A 99 -14.31 -17.38 -19.75
CA ARG A 99 -14.28 -18.38 -18.67
C ARG A 99 -14.61 -17.79 -17.30
N CYS A 100 -14.06 -16.59 -16.98
CA CYS A 100 -14.32 -15.95 -15.68
C CYS A 100 -15.67 -15.22 -15.63
N GLY A 101 -16.29 -14.97 -16.78
CA GLY A 101 -17.57 -14.29 -16.91
C GLY A 101 -17.47 -12.76 -16.96
N PHE A 102 -18.44 -12.14 -17.63
CA PHE A 102 -18.58 -10.70 -17.71
C PHE A 102 -19.50 -10.17 -16.60
N PRO A 103 -19.33 -8.90 -16.16
CA PRO A 103 -18.40 -7.90 -16.66
C PRO A 103 -16.97 -8.09 -16.16
N VAL A 104 -16.01 -7.62 -16.96
CA VAL A 104 -14.60 -7.61 -16.62
C VAL A 104 -14.02 -6.19 -16.63
N VAL A 105 -12.84 -6.03 -16.03
CA VAL A 105 -12.00 -4.84 -16.16
C VAL A 105 -10.74 -5.19 -16.97
N ALA A 106 -10.34 -4.29 -17.87
CA ALA A 106 -9.09 -4.37 -18.60
C ALA A 106 -8.14 -3.27 -18.17
N LYS A 107 -6.86 -3.60 -18.02
CA LYS A 107 -5.80 -2.67 -17.62
C LYS A 107 -4.58 -2.88 -18.51
N VAL A 108 -4.02 -1.79 -19.04
CA VAL A 108 -2.76 -1.88 -19.80
C VAL A 108 -1.60 -2.24 -18.87
N VAL A 109 -0.69 -3.07 -19.33
CA VAL A 109 0.57 -3.42 -18.66
C VAL A 109 1.72 -2.76 -19.40
N GLY A 110 2.58 -2.05 -18.68
CA GLY A 110 3.70 -1.27 -19.19
C GLY A 110 3.74 0.12 -18.58
N PRO A 111 2.82 1.04 -18.95
CA PRO A 111 2.77 2.38 -18.38
C PRO A 111 2.58 2.39 -16.86
N VAL A 112 3.28 3.30 -16.16
CA VAL A 112 3.19 3.44 -14.69
C VAL A 112 1.87 4.09 -14.30
N HIS A 113 1.48 5.19 -14.97
CA HIS A 113 0.24 5.93 -14.71
C HIS A 113 -0.88 5.51 -15.68
N LYS A 114 -1.41 4.31 -15.46
CA LYS A 114 -2.37 3.66 -16.37
C LYS A 114 -3.67 4.45 -16.58
N SER A 115 -4.19 5.08 -15.52
CA SER A 115 -5.44 5.85 -15.58
C SER A 115 -5.32 7.11 -16.42
N ASP A 116 -4.18 7.79 -16.36
CA ASP A 116 -3.96 9.08 -17.02
C ASP A 116 -3.90 8.94 -18.55
N VAL A 117 -3.51 7.76 -19.03
CA VAL A 117 -3.41 7.43 -20.47
C VAL A 117 -4.62 6.66 -20.99
N GLY A 118 -5.71 6.58 -20.24
CA GLY A 118 -6.88 5.78 -20.64
C GLY A 118 -6.60 4.26 -20.67
N GLY A 119 -5.63 3.81 -19.90
CA GLY A 119 -5.18 2.42 -19.81
C GLY A 119 -5.97 1.56 -18.83
N VAL A 120 -7.13 2.02 -18.34
CA VAL A 120 -8.05 1.25 -17.49
C VAL A 120 -9.46 1.39 -18.05
N VAL A 121 -10.11 0.27 -18.33
CA VAL A 121 -11.50 0.20 -18.80
C VAL A 121 -12.30 -0.70 -17.90
N LEU A 122 -13.30 -0.11 -17.25
CA LEU A 122 -14.17 -0.78 -16.29
C LEU A 122 -15.45 -1.27 -16.97
N ASN A 123 -16.08 -2.28 -16.37
CA ASN A 123 -17.42 -2.72 -16.72
C ASN A 123 -17.59 -3.14 -18.19
N ILE A 124 -16.61 -3.84 -18.73
CA ILE A 124 -16.68 -4.43 -20.07
C ILE A 124 -17.64 -5.61 -20.03
N LYS A 125 -18.74 -5.51 -20.79
CA LYS A 125 -19.88 -6.44 -20.67
C LYS A 125 -19.90 -7.58 -21.69
N GLY A 126 -18.93 -7.63 -22.61
CA GLY A 126 -18.92 -8.69 -23.65
C GLY A 126 -17.64 -8.70 -24.47
N GLU A 127 -17.49 -9.81 -25.20
CA GLU A 127 -16.28 -10.14 -25.96
C GLU A 127 -15.93 -9.08 -27.02
N GLN A 128 -16.94 -8.62 -27.79
CA GLN A 128 -16.71 -7.61 -28.82
C GLN A 128 -16.18 -6.30 -28.25
N HIS A 129 -16.73 -5.85 -27.12
CA HIS A 129 -16.27 -4.65 -26.43
C HIS A 129 -14.83 -4.85 -25.91
N LEU A 130 -14.53 -6.02 -25.30
CA LEU A 130 -13.18 -6.34 -24.84
C LEU A 130 -12.17 -6.36 -26.00
N ALA A 131 -12.53 -6.95 -27.14
CA ALA A 131 -11.66 -7.03 -28.30
C ALA A 131 -11.32 -5.62 -28.88
N LEU A 132 -12.32 -4.72 -28.93
CA LEU A 132 -12.11 -3.33 -29.37
C LEU A 132 -11.20 -2.56 -28.41
N GLU A 133 -11.44 -2.71 -27.09
CA GLU A 133 -10.61 -2.06 -26.08
C GLU A 133 -9.19 -2.62 -26.05
N PHE A 134 -9.01 -3.93 -26.28
CA PHE A 134 -7.69 -4.53 -26.41
C PHE A 134 -6.89 -3.84 -27.54
N ASP A 135 -7.47 -3.71 -28.73
CA ASP A 135 -6.80 -3.09 -29.87
C ASP A 135 -6.47 -1.61 -29.59
N ARG A 136 -7.37 -0.87 -28.95
CA ARG A 136 -7.15 0.52 -28.56
C ARG A 136 -6.02 0.64 -27.52
N MET A 137 -6.06 -0.18 -26.47
CA MET A 137 -5.12 -0.10 -25.36
C MET A 137 -3.72 -0.55 -25.77
N MET A 138 -3.58 -1.49 -26.70
CA MET A 138 -2.28 -1.88 -27.26
C MET A 138 -1.62 -0.80 -28.10
N GLN A 139 -2.34 0.28 -28.49
CA GLN A 139 -1.76 1.47 -29.15
C GLN A 139 -1.23 2.51 -28.14
N ILE A 140 -1.47 2.33 -26.83
CA ILE A 140 -0.94 3.24 -25.81
C ILE A 140 0.60 3.10 -25.80
N PRO A 141 1.34 4.21 -25.74
CA PRO A 141 2.80 4.15 -25.64
C PRO A 141 3.25 3.27 -24.48
N ASP A 142 4.27 2.46 -24.72
CA ASP A 142 4.84 1.48 -23.78
C ASP A 142 3.90 0.34 -23.35
N ALA A 143 2.75 0.17 -24.00
CA ALA A 143 1.89 -0.98 -23.76
C ALA A 143 2.60 -2.28 -24.16
N LYS A 144 2.68 -3.23 -23.23
CA LYS A 144 3.31 -4.54 -23.43
C LYS A 144 2.30 -5.68 -23.49
N ALA A 145 1.22 -5.55 -22.73
CA ALA A 145 0.16 -6.55 -22.64
C ALA A 145 -1.11 -5.91 -22.04
N ILE A 146 -2.21 -6.65 -22.07
CA ILE A 146 -3.45 -6.31 -21.39
C ILE A 146 -3.69 -7.32 -20.27
N MET A 147 -3.97 -6.81 -19.08
CA MET A 147 -4.45 -7.56 -17.92
C MET A 147 -5.97 -7.51 -17.89
N VAL A 148 -6.61 -8.64 -17.68
CA VAL A 148 -8.06 -8.74 -17.47
C VAL A 148 -8.36 -9.40 -16.14
N GLN A 149 -9.35 -8.86 -15.44
CA GLN A 149 -9.82 -9.34 -14.15
C GLN A 149 -11.36 -9.31 -14.13
N PRO A 150 -12.04 -10.19 -13.37
CA PRO A 150 -13.47 -10.05 -13.09
C PRO A 150 -13.77 -8.69 -12.43
N MET A 151 -14.90 -8.10 -12.78
CA MET A 151 -15.36 -6.86 -12.13
C MET A 151 -15.97 -7.19 -10.78
N LEU A 152 -15.27 -6.85 -9.71
CA LEU A 152 -15.78 -7.02 -8.35
C LEU A 152 -16.67 -5.84 -7.95
N LYS A 153 -17.62 -6.11 -7.05
CA LYS A 153 -18.46 -5.09 -6.42
C LYS A 153 -18.34 -5.23 -4.91
N GLY A 154 -18.34 -4.11 -4.23
CA GLY A 154 -18.24 -4.10 -2.76
C GLY A 154 -17.71 -2.76 -2.25
N THR A 155 -17.50 -2.70 -0.95
CA THR A 155 -16.83 -1.58 -0.31
C THR A 155 -15.32 -1.74 -0.51
N GLU A 156 -14.69 -0.74 -1.09
CA GLU A 156 -13.25 -0.72 -1.27
C GLU A 156 -12.58 -0.24 0.01
N LEU A 157 -11.58 -0.98 0.47
CA LEU A 157 -10.72 -0.60 1.57
C LEU A 157 -9.30 -0.37 1.04
N PHE A 158 -8.66 0.66 1.57
CA PHE A 158 -7.24 0.92 1.38
C PHE A 158 -6.48 0.38 2.58
N ILE A 159 -5.45 -0.43 2.33
CA ILE A 159 -4.50 -0.90 3.33
C ILE A 159 -3.10 -0.67 2.75
N GLY A 160 -2.26 -0.03 3.53
CA GLY A 160 -0.88 0.25 3.14
C GLY A 160 0.08 0.15 4.32
N ALA A 161 1.36 0.10 4.02
CA ALA A 161 2.41 0.18 5.01
C ALA A 161 3.54 1.08 4.51
N LYS A 162 4.15 1.82 5.41
CA LYS A 162 5.28 2.70 5.14
C LYS A 162 6.30 2.57 6.26
N TYR A 163 7.57 2.58 5.91
CA TYR A 163 8.64 2.69 6.90
C TYR A 163 8.93 4.16 7.20
N GLU A 164 8.92 4.50 8.49
CA GLU A 164 9.28 5.80 9.01
C GLU A 164 10.51 5.66 9.93
N GLU A 165 11.56 6.44 9.69
CA GLU A 165 12.83 6.31 10.42
C GLU A 165 12.69 6.38 11.95
N LYS A 166 11.75 7.20 12.45
CA LYS A 166 11.53 7.41 13.89
C LYS A 166 10.63 6.38 14.55
N PHE A 167 9.73 5.76 13.78
CA PHE A 167 8.64 4.94 14.31
C PHE A 167 8.66 3.50 13.80
N GLY A 168 9.53 3.17 12.84
CA GLY A 168 9.50 1.87 12.18
C GLY A 168 8.37 1.75 11.17
N HIS A 169 7.74 0.60 11.10
CA HIS A 169 6.66 0.37 10.15
C HIS A 169 5.34 0.95 10.66
N VAL A 170 4.72 1.77 9.82
CA VAL A 170 3.40 2.35 10.06
C VAL A 170 2.42 1.69 9.09
N VAL A 171 1.34 1.14 9.62
CA VAL A 171 0.24 0.58 8.83
C VAL A 171 -0.85 1.62 8.70
N LEU A 172 -1.40 1.75 7.51
CA LEU A 172 -2.46 2.68 7.15
C LEU A 172 -3.68 1.90 6.69
N CYS A 173 -4.87 2.29 7.08
CA CYS A 173 -6.09 1.76 6.50
C CYS A 173 -7.19 2.83 6.44
N GLY A 174 -8.11 2.69 5.49
CA GLY A 174 -9.23 3.60 5.29
C GLY A 174 -10.15 3.12 4.18
N LEU A 175 -11.11 3.96 3.81
CA LEU A 175 -11.92 3.72 2.64
C LEU A 175 -11.10 3.89 1.37
N GLY A 176 -11.22 2.95 0.43
CA GLY A 176 -10.53 2.97 -0.85
C GLY A 176 -11.25 3.78 -1.93
N GLY A 177 -10.74 3.65 -3.17
CA GLY A 177 -11.29 4.34 -4.32
C GLY A 177 -11.20 5.86 -4.21
N ILE A 178 -12.18 6.56 -4.79
CA ILE A 178 -12.24 8.03 -4.77
C ILE A 178 -12.37 8.62 -3.36
N PHE A 179 -12.80 7.84 -2.39
CA PHE A 179 -13.01 8.31 -1.01
C PHE A 179 -11.69 8.63 -0.30
N VAL A 180 -10.60 7.94 -0.62
CA VAL A 180 -9.26 8.26 -0.05
C VAL A 180 -8.85 9.68 -0.42
N GLU A 181 -9.08 10.08 -1.67
CA GLU A 181 -8.66 11.39 -2.18
C GLU A 181 -9.55 12.53 -1.64
N VAL A 182 -10.84 12.28 -1.50
CA VAL A 182 -11.83 13.30 -1.09
C VAL A 182 -11.93 13.45 0.41
N LEU A 183 -12.07 12.34 1.14
CA LEU A 183 -12.34 12.37 2.58
C LEU A 183 -11.06 12.35 3.41
N LYS A 184 -9.94 11.82 2.87
CA LYS A 184 -8.67 11.63 3.59
C LYS A 184 -8.83 10.93 4.94
N ASP A 185 -9.87 10.09 5.05
CA ASP A 185 -10.18 9.33 6.24
C ASP A 185 -9.29 8.09 6.29
N VAL A 186 -8.08 8.31 6.78
CA VAL A 186 -7.06 7.27 6.92
C VAL A 186 -6.65 7.16 8.38
N SER A 187 -6.85 5.99 8.94
CA SER A 187 -6.34 5.63 10.26
C SER A 187 -4.93 5.07 10.13
N SER A 188 -4.08 5.37 11.10
CA SER A 188 -2.71 4.87 11.13
C SER A 188 -2.39 4.23 12.48
N GLY A 189 -1.55 3.19 12.46
CA GLY A 189 -1.04 2.52 13.63
C GLY A 189 0.40 2.08 13.42
N LEU A 190 1.15 1.96 14.51
CA LEU A 190 2.48 1.37 14.45
C LEU A 190 2.35 -0.15 14.32
N ALA A 191 3.12 -0.72 13.43
CA ALA A 191 3.27 -2.16 13.37
C ALA A 191 4.08 -2.64 14.58
N PRO A 192 3.72 -3.77 15.16
CA PRO A 192 4.43 -4.35 16.27
C PRO A 192 5.83 -4.84 15.91
#